data_5ba3b62c04454549f0096b4013192450
#
_entry.id   5ba3b62c04454549f0096b4013192450
#
_cell.length_a   1.000
_cell.length_b   1.000
_cell.length_c   1.000
_cell.angle_alpha   90.00
_cell.angle_beta   90.00
_cell.angle_gamma   90.00
#
_symmetry.space_group_name_H-M   'P 1'
#
loop_
_entity.id
_entity.type
_entity.pdbx_description
1 polymer ?
#
loop_
_entity_poly.entity_id
_entity_poly.type
_entity_poly.pdbx_seq_one_letter_code
_entity_poly.pdbx_strand_id
1 'polypeptide(L)'
;LHHHIISDHHTLKLVLDDVARQLNEEKTHTDDSVEVVPYRAYIAQALNRPQHEDEAYFKAQLSHIDTPTAPFGIHHVPVTAHTPNEQRYVIEGALASELRTATRRQGASPAVLFHLAWAKVLGLICGRDEVVFGSVLSGRQSTPGAEHMLGVFINTLPLRISLTDFPPSGTSTAGNSVASALKATFMQLTELLSHERAPRALARRCSGVASP
;
A
#
# COMPACT_ATOMS: atom_id res chain seq x y z
N LEU A 1 -2.22 27.52 2.43
CA LEU A 1 -2.38 26.67 1.25
C LEU A 1 -1.49 25.44 1.41
N HIS A 2 -2.06 24.25 1.37
CA HIS A 2 -1.34 22.99 1.53
C HIS A 2 -1.39 22.22 0.20
N HIS A 3 -0.27 21.66 -0.26
CA HIS A 3 -0.19 20.84 -1.46
C HIS A 3 0.42 19.47 -1.13
N HIS A 4 -0.18 18.41 -1.61
CA HIS A 4 0.21 17.03 -1.28
C HIS A 4 1.60 16.62 -1.78
N ILE A 5 2.23 17.44 -2.64
CA ILE A 5 3.61 17.20 -3.11
C ILE A 5 4.67 17.42 -2.02
N ILE A 6 4.34 18.20 -0.98
CA ILE A 6 5.29 18.55 0.09
C ILE A 6 5.02 17.84 1.40
N SER A 7 3.85 17.22 1.56
CA SER A 7 3.49 16.56 2.80
C SER A 7 2.43 15.47 2.59
N ASP A 8 2.50 14.44 3.42
CA ASP A 8 1.48 13.42 3.55
C ASP A 8 0.51 13.74 4.70
N HIS A 9 -0.51 12.90 4.89
CA HIS A 9 -1.51 13.07 5.94
C HIS A 9 -0.90 13.10 7.35
N HIS A 10 0.12 12.26 7.61
CA HIS A 10 0.78 12.22 8.91
C HIS A 10 1.56 13.51 9.19
N THR A 11 2.27 14.02 8.19
CA THR A 11 2.94 15.33 8.27
C THR A 11 1.95 16.45 8.58
N LEU A 12 0.79 16.48 7.89
CA LEU A 12 -0.25 17.47 8.15
C LEU A 12 -0.74 17.37 9.60
N LYS A 13 -0.97 16.15 10.09
CA LYS A 13 -1.37 15.91 11.48
C LYS A 13 -0.34 16.46 12.46
N LEU A 14 0.96 16.18 12.28
CA LEU A 14 2.03 16.68 13.13
C LEU A 14 2.04 18.22 13.18
N VAL A 15 1.89 18.87 12.02
CA VAL A 15 1.85 20.34 11.95
C VAL A 15 0.62 20.90 12.69
N LEU A 16 -0.56 20.30 12.51
CA LEU A 16 -1.78 20.72 13.17
C LEU A 16 -1.73 20.51 14.69
N ASP A 17 -1.18 19.39 15.13
CA ASP A 17 -0.99 19.08 16.56
C ASP A 17 -0.02 20.08 17.19
N ASP A 18 1.02 20.49 16.48
CA ASP A 18 1.96 21.51 16.96
C ASP A 18 1.34 22.89 17.06
N VAL A 19 0.62 23.31 16.04
CA VAL A 19 -0.14 24.59 16.05
C VAL A 19 -1.17 24.60 17.19
N ALA A 20 -1.91 23.50 17.39
CA ALA A 20 -2.89 23.41 18.46
C ALA A 20 -2.23 23.54 19.84
N ARG A 21 -1.07 22.92 20.05
CA ARG A 21 -0.29 23.06 21.29
C ARG A 21 0.13 24.50 21.55
N GLN A 22 0.64 25.18 20.54
CA GLN A 22 1.10 26.56 20.67
C GLN A 22 -0.07 27.54 20.97
N LEU A 23 -1.23 27.29 20.33
CA LEU A 23 -2.43 28.12 20.56
C LEU A 23 -3.02 27.94 21.95
N ASN A 24 -2.92 26.77 22.53
CA ASN A 24 -3.44 26.47 23.87
C ASN A 24 -2.50 26.92 25.00
N GLU A 25 -1.39 27.59 24.69
CA GLU A 25 -0.35 28.02 25.65
C GLU A 25 0.14 26.86 26.56
N GLU A 26 -0.07 25.63 26.17
CA GLU A 26 0.51 24.48 26.85
C GLU A 26 2.04 24.57 26.69
N LYS A 27 2.68 25.31 27.63
CA LYS A 27 4.12 25.28 27.85
C LYS A 27 4.53 23.89 28.40
N THR A 28 4.16 22.84 27.73
CA THR A 28 4.87 21.60 27.91
C THR A 28 6.23 21.83 27.27
N HIS A 29 7.27 21.84 28.10
CA HIS A 29 8.63 21.64 27.62
C HIS A 29 8.55 20.44 26.67
N THR A 30 8.52 20.72 25.36
CA THR A 30 8.87 19.70 24.41
C THR A 30 10.20 19.19 24.91
N ASP A 31 10.28 17.91 25.16
CA ASP A 31 11.53 17.28 25.49
C ASP A 31 12.47 17.62 24.33
N ASP A 32 13.31 18.65 24.50
CA ASP A 32 14.27 19.14 23.51
C ASP A 32 15.32 18.06 23.15
N SER A 33 15.20 16.89 23.77
CA SER A 33 16.05 15.74 23.56
C SER A 33 15.69 14.89 22.33
N VAL A 34 14.52 15.08 21.68
CA VAL A 34 14.18 14.35 20.44
C VAL A 34 14.95 14.98 19.29
N GLU A 35 16.07 14.38 18.93
CA GLU A 35 16.81 14.77 17.73
C GLU A 35 15.92 14.61 16.49
N VAL A 36 15.45 15.71 15.93
CA VAL A 36 14.62 15.70 14.73
C VAL A 36 15.48 15.37 13.53
N VAL A 37 15.41 14.13 13.07
CA VAL A 37 16.11 13.69 11.86
C VAL A 37 15.48 14.39 10.65
N PRO A 38 16.25 15.13 9.85
CA PRO A 38 15.69 15.87 8.72
C PRO A 38 15.28 14.93 7.58
N TYR A 39 14.19 15.27 6.87
CA TYR A 39 13.66 14.50 5.73
C TYR A 39 14.70 14.19 4.64
N ARG A 40 15.71 15.07 4.45
CA ARG A 40 16.82 14.79 3.52
C ARG A 40 17.56 13.49 3.83
N ALA A 41 17.59 13.04 5.10
CA ALA A 41 18.23 11.77 5.46
C ALA A 41 17.44 10.58 4.91
N TYR A 42 16.11 10.64 4.93
CA TYR A 42 15.24 9.66 4.27
C TYR A 42 15.50 9.62 2.76
N ILE A 43 15.56 10.78 2.11
CA ILE A 43 15.83 10.86 0.67
C ILE A 43 17.23 10.32 0.34
N ALA A 44 18.26 10.66 1.14
CA ALA A 44 19.60 10.13 0.94
C ALA A 44 19.65 8.60 1.04
N GLN A 45 18.94 8.02 2.00
CA GLN A 45 18.83 6.57 2.12
C GLN A 45 18.12 5.94 0.90
N ALA A 46 17.04 6.58 0.40
CA ALA A 46 16.33 6.09 -0.78
C ALA A 46 17.21 6.13 -2.04
N LEU A 47 18.00 7.19 -2.23
CA LEU A 47 18.90 7.34 -3.38
C LEU A 47 20.12 6.41 -3.34
N ASN A 48 20.58 6.06 -2.14
CA ASN A 48 21.75 5.18 -1.95
C ASN A 48 21.41 3.68 -2.03
N ARG A 49 20.13 3.32 -2.22
CA ARG A 49 19.76 1.91 -2.38
C ARG A 49 20.23 1.34 -3.72
N PRO A 50 20.65 0.07 -3.75
CA PRO A 50 21.01 -0.60 -4.99
C PRO A 50 19.75 -0.85 -5.85
N GLN A 51 19.57 -0.04 -6.89
CA GLN A 51 18.40 -0.12 -7.78
C GLN A 51 18.25 -1.47 -8.49
N HIS A 52 19.33 -2.23 -8.64
CA HIS A 52 19.28 -3.54 -9.28
C HIS A 52 18.49 -4.58 -8.49
N GLU A 53 18.43 -4.48 -7.17
CA GLU A 53 17.62 -5.36 -6.34
C GLU A 53 16.12 -5.09 -6.55
N ASP A 54 15.75 -3.81 -6.56
CA ASP A 54 14.37 -3.41 -6.86
C ASP A 54 13.97 -3.83 -8.29
N GLU A 55 14.89 -3.66 -9.26
CA GLU A 55 14.66 -4.05 -10.66
C GLU A 55 14.48 -5.57 -10.79
N ALA A 56 15.32 -6.36 -10.13
CA ALA A 56 15.23 -7.82 -10.14
C ALA A 56 13.89 -8.28 -9.54
N TYR A 57 13.49 -7.70 -8.42
CA TYR A 57 12.20 -7.98 -7.78
C TYR A 57 11.02 -7.68 -8.71
N PHE A 58 10.93 -6.45 -9.23
CA PHE A 58 9.81 -6.08 -10.09
C PHE A 58 9.80 -6.83 -11.42
N LYS A 59 10.95 -7.18 -11.99
CA LYS A 59 11.02 -8.06 -13.17
C LYS A 59 10.46 -9.46 -12.86
N ALA A 60 10.84 -10.04 -11.73
CA ALA A 60 10.32 -11.34 -11.32
C ALA A 60 8.79 -11.32 -11.11
N GLN A 61 8.26 -10.22 -10.55
CA GLN A 61 6.83 -10.09 -10.27
C GLN A 61 5.98 -9.70 -11.48
N LEU A 62 6.51 -8.91 -12.42
CA LEU A 62 5.68 -8.20 -13.40
C LEU A 62 6.03 -8.47 -14.87
N SER A 63 7.17 -9.10 -15.20
CA SER A 63 7.62 -9.23 -16.60
C SER A 63 6.67 -10.04 -17.49
N HIS A 64 5.93 -10.98 -16.91
CA HIS A 64 4.94 -11.81 -17.63
C HIS A 64 3.54 -11.15 -17.68
N ILE A 65 3.36 -10.01 -17.04
CA ILE A 65 2.10 -9.27 -17.07
C ILE A 65 2.13 -8.35 -18.31
N ASP A 66 1.43 -8.73 -19.34
CA ASP A 66 1.32 -8.04 -20.63
C ASP A 66 0.05 -7.20 -20.77
N THR A 67 -0.94 -7.48 -19.94
CA THR A 67 -2.25 -6.83 -19.97
C THR A 67 -2.57 -6.23 -18.59
N PRO A 68 -2.94 -4.95 -18.51
CA PRO A 68 -3.27 -4.33 -17.23
C PRO A 68 -4.55 -4.92 -16.63
N THR A 69 -4.65 -4.90 -15.31
CA THR A 69 -5.91 -5.16 -14.60
C THR A 69 -6.82 -3.93 -14.79
N ALA A 70 -7.79 -4.04 -15.68
CA ALA A 70 -8.68 -2.96 -16.06
C ALA A 70 -10.14 -3.36 -15.84
N PRO A 71 -10.73 -3.08 -14.67
CA PRO A 71 -12.15 -3.36 -14.41
C PRO A 71 -13.03 -2.75 -15.50
N PHE A 72 -13.97 -3.55 -16.02
CA PHE A 72 -14.88 -3.15 -17.11
C PHE A 72 -14.19 -2.71 -18.41
N GLY A 73 -12.91 -3.05 -18.61
CA GLY A 73 -12.11 -2.62 -19.76
C GLY A 73 -11.73 -1.13 -19.74
N ILE A 74 -11.87 -0.45 -18.61
CA ILE A 74 -11.56 0.98 -18.49
C ILE A 74 -10.04 1.13 -18.26
N HIS A 75 -9.32 1.55 -19.30
CA HIS A 75 -7.87 1.79 -19.23
C HIS A 75 -7.52 3.23 -18.91
N HIS A 76 -8.42 4.16 -19.17
CA HIS A 76 -8.19 5.59 -18.96
C HIS A 76 -9.45 6.30 -18.45
N VAL A 77 -9.31 7.03 -17.36
CA VAL A 77 -10.38 7.90 -16.86
C VAL A 77 -9.97 9.34 -17.16
N PRO A 78 -10.73 10.08 -17.99
CA PRO A 78 -10.44 11.48 -18.28
C PRO A 78 -10.45 12.31 -17.00
N VAL A 79 -9.45 13.15 -16.79
CA VAL A 79 -9.32 14.02 -15.60
C VAL A 79 -10.50 15.02 -15.48
N THR A 80 -11.16 15.31 -16.61
CA THR A 80 -12.30 16.23 -16.70
C THR A 80 -13.66 15.56 -16.46
N ALA A 81 -13.69 14.24 -16.32
CA ALA A 81 -14.93 13.52 -16.13
C ALA A 81 -15.32 13.52 -14.66
N HIS A 82 -16.37 14.26 -14.37
CA HIS A 82 -17.26 14.14 -13.20
C HIS A 82 -16.61 13.96 -11.80
N THR A 83 -17.22 14.59 -10.82
CA THR A 83 -16.94 14.30 -9.40
C THR A 83 -17.11 12.80 -9.16
N PRO A 84 -16.06 12.09 -8.67
CA PRO A 84 -16.17 10.66 -8.43
C PRO A 84 -17.30 10.39 -7.44
N ASN A 85 -18.11 9.38 -7.72
CA ASN A 85 -19.15 8.95 -6.82
C ASN A 85 -18.51 8.15 -5.69
N GLU A 86 -18.52 8.67 -4.46
CA GLU A 86 -17.93 8.02 -3.30
C GLU A 86 -19.01 7.31 -2.48
N GLN A 87 -18.80 6.03 -2.22
CA GLN A 87 -19.60 5.25 -1.27
C GLN A 87 -18.74 4.86 -0.08
N ARG A 88 -19.19 5.22 1.11
CA ARG A 88 -18.52 4.85 2.37
C ARG A 88 -19.33 3.81 3.12
N TYR A 89 -18.71 2.68 3.40
CA TYR A 89 -19.26 1.64 4.26
C TYR A 89 -18.37 1.42 5.46
N VAL A 90 -18.94 1.49 6.67
CA VAL A 90 -18.21 1.27 7.92
C VAL A 90 -18.55 -0.13 8.45
N ILE A 91 -17.52 -0.94 8.66
CA ILE A 91 -17.64 -2.25 9.30
C ILE A 91 -17.50 -2.04 10.80
N GLU A 92 -18.59 -2.22 11.54
CA GLU A 92 -18.66 -1.95 12.96
C GLU A 92 -19.02 -3.21 13.79
N GLY A 93 -18.92 -3.07 15.11
CA GLY A 93 -19.43 -4.04 16.09
C GLY A 93 -18.77 -5.40 16.01
N ALA A 94 -19.60 -6.45 16.08
CA ALA A 94 -19.17 -7.83 16.14
C ALA A 94 -18.35 -8.24 14.91
N LEU A 95 -18.78 -7.89 13.71
CA LEU A 95 -18.09 -8.25 12.46
C LEU A 95 -16.67 -7.67 12.42
N ALA A 96 -16.48 -6.41 12.81
CA ALA A 96 -15.15 -5.80 12.88
C ALA A 96 -14.24 -6.54 13.87
N SER A 97 -14.77 -6.96 15.00
CA SER A 97 -14.05 -7.74 16.02
C SER A 97 -13.69 -9.14 15.53
N GLU A 98 -14.62 -9.82 14.88
CA GLU A 98 -14.43 -11.15 14.30
C GLU A 98 -13.36 -11.13 13.21
N LEU A 99 -13.39 -10.17 12.29
CA LEU A 99 -12.39 -10.00 11.24
C LEU A 99 -10.99 -9.78 11.83
N ARG A 100 -10.83 -8.90 12.82
CA ARG A 100 -9.55 -8.69 13.51
C ARG A 100 -9.06 -9.95 14.23
N THR A 101 -9.97 -10.72 14.80
CA THR A 101 -9.63 -11.96 15.51
C THR A 101 -9.23 -13.05 14.51
N ALA A 102 -9.98 -13.21 13.44
CA ALA A 102 -9.69 -14.19 12.40
C ALA A 102 -8.34 -13.92 11.73
N THR A 103 -8.04 -12.67 11.36
CA THR A 103 -6.76 -12.31 10.75
C THR A 103 -5.59 -12.55 11.71
N ARG A 104 -5.71 -12.16 12.97
CA ARG A 104 -4.67 -12.42 13.98
C ARG A 104 -4.39 -13.91 14.19
N ARG A 105 -5.43 -14.77 14.18
CA ARG A 105 -5.24 -16.23 14.26
C ARG A 105 -4.44 -16.79 13.10
N GLN A 106 -4.47 -16.14 11.93
CA GLN A 106 -3.70 -16.51 10.74
C GLN A 106 -2.33 -15.79 10.67
N GLY A 107 -1.94 -15.04 11.69
CA GLY A 107 -0.70 -14.26 11.69
C GLY A 107 -0.71 -13.08 10.72
N ALA A 108 -1.89 -12.63 10.29
CA ALA A 108 -2.03 -11.55 9.33
C ALA A 108 -2.71 -10.32 9.95
N SER A 109 -2.56 -9.17 9.31
CA SER A 109 -3.29 -7.95 9.67
C SER A 109 -4.60 -7.82 8.89
N PRO A 110 -5.57 -7.02 9.33
CA PRO A 110 -6.75 -6.70 8.55
C PRO A 110 -6.42 -6.12 7.16
N ALA A 111 -5.32 -5.36 7.04
CA ALA A 111 -4.90 -4.83 5.74
C ALA A 111 -4.62 -5.95 4.72
N VAL A 112 -3.98 -7.04 5.13
CA VAL A 112 -3.74 -8.21 4.26
C VAL A 112 -5.05 -8.81 3.77
N LEU A 113 -6.03 -8.95 4.67
CA LEU A 113 -7.36 -9.45 4.32
C LEU A 113 -8.06 -8.55 3.29
N PHE A 114 -7.99 -7.23 3.45
CA PHE A 114 -8.59 -6.29 2.50
C PHE A 114 -7.88 -6.29 1.15
N HIS A 115 -6.56 -6.47 1.11
CA HIS A 115 -5.83 -6.64 -0.16
C HIS A 115 -6.28 -7.92 -0.88
N LEU A 116 -6.41 -9.05 -0.17
CA LEU A 116 -6.90 -10.30 -0.74
C LEU A 116 -8.36 -10.17 -1.23
N ALA A 117 -9.23 -9.55 -0.43
CA ALA A 117 -10.63 -9.33 -0.81
C ALA A 117 -10.75 -8.44 -2.05
N TRP A 118 -9.95 -7.38 -2.11
CA TRP A 118 -9.90 -6.49 -3.29
C TRP A 118 -9.37 -7.23 -4.52
N ALA A 119 -8.29 -8.02 -4.38
CA ALA A 119 -7.78 -8.87 -5.45
C ALA A 119 -8.87 -9.79 -5.99
N LYS A 120 -9.67 -10.42 -5.09
CA LYS A 120 -10.79 -11.29 -5.48
C LYS A 120 -11.86 -10.56 -6.27
N VAL A 121 -12.24 -9.35 -5.83
CA VAL A 121 -13.20 -8.49 -6.56
C VAL A 121 -12.67 -8.17 -7.95
N LEU A 122 -11.41 -7.73 -8.06
CA LEU A 122 -10.78 -7.43 -9.34
C LEU A 122 -10.70 -8.66 -10.25
N GLY A 123 -10.32 -9.82 -9.71
CA GLY A 123 -10.25 -11.08 -10.45
C GLY A 123 -11.61 -11.47 -11.04
N LEU A 124 -12.68 -11.35 -10.25
CA LEU A 124 -14.04 -11.62 -10.70
C LEU A 124 -14.52 -10.64 -11.81
N ILE A 125 -14.25 -9.36 -11.63
CA ILE A 125 -14.68 -8.33 -12.61
C ILE A 125 -13.88 -8.45 -13.92
N CYS A 126 -12.59 -8.75 -13.84
CA CYS A 126 -11.70 -8.86 -14.99
C CYS A 126 -11.69 -10.26 -15.63
N GLY A 127 -12.31 -11.28 -15.00
CA GLY A 127 -12.27 -12.67 -15.45
C GLY A 127 -10.84 -13.25 -15.41
N ARG A 128 -10.06 -12.95 -14.37
CA ARG A 128 -8.62 -13.31 -14.28
C ARG A 128 -8.30 -13.95 -12.95
N ASP A 129 -7.39 -14.92 -12.98
CA ASP A 129 -6.84 -15.56 -11.78
C ASP A 129 -5.57 -14.87 -11.26
N GLU A 130 -5.14 -13.81 -11.94
CA GLU A 130 -4.00 -13.00 -11.53
C GLU A 130 -4.32 -11.53 -11.74
N VAL A 131 -4.09 -10.72 -10.72
CA VAL A 131 -4.38 -9.28 -10.73
C VAL A 131 -3.22 -8.48 -10.21
N VAL A 132 -3.05 -7.27 -10.75
CA VAL A 132 -2.07 -6.28 -10.31
C VAL A 132 -2.78 -4.97 -10.02
N PHE A 133 -2.55 -4.41 -8.85
CA PHE A 133 -3.08 -3.10 -8.46
C PHE A 133 -2.09 -2.34 -7.58
N GLY A 134 -2.25 -1.04 -7.47
CA GLY A 134 -1.40 -0.20 -6.64
C GLY A 134 -1.70 -0.40 -5.14
N SER A 135 -0.69 -0.76 -4.36
CA SER A 135 -0.75 -0.73 -2.91
C SER A 135 -0.04 0.52 -2.39
N VAL A 136 -0.72 1.26 -1.51
CA VAL A 136 -0.16 2.45 -0.86
C VAL A 136 0.67 2.02 0.34
N LEU A 137 1.94 2.39 0.33
CA LEU A 137 2.91 2.06 1.37
C LEU A 137 3.36 3.34 2.07
N SER A 138 3.67 3.22 3.35
CA SER A 138 4.20 4.33 4.14
C SER A 138 5.63 4.03 4.56
N GLY A 139 6.62 4.69 3.97
CA GLY A 139 8.03 4.54 4.27
C GLY A 139 8.45 4.96 5.69
N ARG A 140 7.50 5.38 6.53
CA ARG A 140 7.79 5.80 7.91
C ARG A 140 8.17 4.65 8.82
N GLN A 141 7.54 3.48 8.66
CA GLN A 141 7.76 2.35 9.58
C GLN A 141 9.17 1.76 9.50
N SER A 142 9.79 1.83 8.33
CA SER A 142 11.15 1.33 8.11
C SER A 142 12.24 2.38 8.33
N THR A 143 11.88 3.57 8.77
CA THR A 143 12.81 4.70 8.94
C THR A 143 12.81 5.16 10.40
N PRO A 144 13.90 4.95 11.15
CA PRO A 144 14.00 5.45 12.51
C PRO A 144 13.80 6.96 12.60
N GLY A 145 12.98 7.42 13.52
CA GLY A 145 12.66 8.84 13.72
C GLY A 145 11.68 9.44 12.71
N ALA A 146 11.19 8.64 11.74
CA ALA A 146 10.28 9.14 10.72
C ALA A 146 8.89 9.52 11.28
N GLU A 147 8.55 9.04 12.46
CA GLU A 147 7.33 9.43 13.18
C GLU A 147 7.25 10.92 13.47
N HIS A 148 8.40 11.60 13.57
CA HIS A 148 8.52 13.04 13.81
C HIS A 148 8.99 13.84 12.58
N MET A 149 9.36 13.15 11.49
CA MET A 149 9.80 13.84 10.26
C MET A 149 8.63 14.45 9.50
N LEU A 150 8.84 15.66 8.99
CA LEU A 150 7.92 16.31 8.06
C LEU A 150 8.34 16.03 6.62
N GLY A 151 7.45 15.49 5.80
CA GLY A 151 7.73 15.15 4.40
C GLY A 151 6.72 14.19 3.78
N VAL A 152 6.97 13.75 2.55
CA VAL A 152 6.15 12.77 1.83
C VAL A 152 6.82 11.40 1.90
N PHE A 153 6.23 10.50 2.65
CA PHE A 153 6.73 9.12 2.78
C PHE A 153 5.89 8.11 2.00
N ILE A 154 4.71 8.52 1.55
CA ILE A 154 3.78 7.65 0.82
C ILE A 154 4.37 7.32 -0.54
N ASN A 155 4.40 6.02 -0.86
CA ASN A 155 4.68 5.51 -2.19
C ASN A 155 3.57 4.53 -2.60
N THR A 156 3.26 4.46 -3.89
CA THR A 156 2.30 3.50 -4.43
C THR A 156 3.03 2.58 -5.40
N LEU A 157 3.09 1.30 -5.06
CA LEU A 157 3.78 0.29 -5.85
C LEU A 157 2.82 -0.81 -6.30
N PRO A 158 3.09 -1.44 -7.46
CA PRO A 158 2.26 -2.53 -7.94
C PRO A 158 2.42 -3.76 -7.05
N LEU A 159 1.28 -4.27 -6.58
CA LEU A 159 1.15 -5.54 -5.88
C LEU A 159 0.48 -6.53 -6.81
N ARG A 160 1.15 -7.66 -7.09
CA ARG A 160 0.60 -8.78 -7.83
C ARG A 160 0.04 -9.80 -6.86
N ILE A 161 -1.18 -10.28 -7.10
CA ILE A 161 -1.80 -11.36 -6.33
C ILE A 161 -2.31 -12.42 -7.29
N SER A 162 -1.86 -13.66 -7.09
CA SER A 162 -2.41 -14.84 -7.75
C SER A 162 -3.63 -15.35 -6.97
N LEU A 163 -4.69 -15.65 -7.70
CA LEU A 163 -5.96 -16.20 -7.18
C LEU A 163 -6.14 -17.67 -7.55
N THR A 164 -5.16 -18.30 -8.21
CA THR A 164 -5.22 -19.71 -8.66
C THR A 164 -5.51 -20.65 -7.51
N ASP A 165 -4.96 -20.38 -6.33
CA ASP A 165 -5.19 -21.15 -5.12
C ASP A 165 -6.46 -20.71 -4.34
N PHE A 166 -7.26 -19.81 -4.91
CA PHE A 166 -8.48 -19.29 -4.33
C PHE A 166 -9.65 -19.36 -5.32
N PRO A 167 -10.17 -20.56 -5.59
CA PRO A 167 -11.17 -20.78 -6.64
C PRO A 167 -12.46 -19.98 -6.41
N PRO A 168 -13.18 -19.62 -7.50
CA PRO A 168 -14.41 -18.82 -7.45
C PRO A 168 -15.55 -19.47 -6.69
N SER A 169 -15.63 -20.77 -6.73
CA SER A 169 -16.70 -21.57 -6.12
C SER A 169 -16.12 -22.47 -5.04
N GLY A 170 -16.37 -22.18 -3.79
CA GLY A 170 -16.19 -22.96 -2.55
C GLY A 170 -15.78 -24.45 -2.54
N THR A 171 -15.28 -24.98 -3.64
CA THR A 171 -14.69 -26.29 -3.73
C THR A 171 -13.29 -26.27 -3.13
N SER A 172 -13.26 -26.43 -1.81
CA SER A 172 -12.01 -26.57 -1.05
C SER A 172 -11.37 -27.91 -1.39
N THR A 173 -10.37 -27.89 -2.27
CA THR A 173 -9.39 -28.98 -2.33
C THR A 173 -8.34 -28.76 -1.25
N ALA A 174 -7.82 -29.84 -0.67
CA ALA A 174 -6.83 -29.78 0.42
C ALA A 174 -5.56 -29.01 -0.04
N GLY A 175 -5.47 -27.72 0.26
CA GLY A 175 -4.41 -26.81 -0.19
C GLY A 175 -4.95 -25.42 -0.56
N ASN A 176 -6.18 -25.31 -1.06
CA ASN A 176 -6.80 -24.09 -1.54
C ASN A 176 -7.78 -23.56 -0.50
N SER A 177 -7.28 -22.85 0.49
CA SER A 177 -8.11 -22.27 1.55
C SER A 177 -7.91 -20.76 1.64
N VAL A 178 -8.90 -20.04 2.21
CA VAL A 178 -8.75 -18.62 2.54
C VAL A 178 -7.50 -18.37 3.38
N ALA A 179 -7.14 -19.32 4.25
CA ALA A 179 -5.95 -19.21 5.09
C ALA A 179 -4.66 -19.27 4.27
N SER A 180 -4.56 -20.18 3.27
CA SER A 180 -3.38 -20.25 2.40
C SER A 180 -3.26 -19.00 1.51
N ALA A 181 -4.37 -18.52 0.94
CA ALA A 181 -4.39 -17.29 0.15
C ALA A 181 -4.02 -16.05 1.00
N LEU A 182 -4.51 -15.98 2.24
CA LEU A 182 -4.16 -14.91 3.17
C LEU A 182 -2.65 -14.92 3.50
N LYS A 183 -2.10 -16.12 3.75
CA LYS A 183 -0.65 -16.28 3.98
C LYS A 183 0.18 -15.88 2.77
N ALA A 184 -0.22 -16.30 1.57
CA ALA A 184 0.45 -15.91 0.33
C ALA A 184 0.42 -14.39 0.13
N THR A 185 -0.74 -13.75 0.33
CA THR A 185 -0.89 -12.29 0.25
C THR A 185 -0.03 -11.57 1.30
N PHE A 186 0.04 -12.12 2.52
CA PHE A 186 0.91 -11.58 3.56
C PHE A 186 2.39 -11.59 3.14
N MET A 187 2.86 -12.71 2.58
CA MET A 187 4.24 -12.82 2.10
C MET A 187 4.52 -11.84 0.95
N GLN A 188 3.60 -11.71 -0.01
CA GLN A 188 3.71 -10.76 -1.12
C GLN A 188 3.80 -9.31 -0.63
N LEU A 189 2.96 -8.93 0.33
CA LEU A 189 3.00 -7.59 0.93
C LEU A 189 4.27 -7.36 1.73
N THR A 190 4.75 -8.36 2.47
CA THR A 190 5.99 -8.26 3.25
C THR A 190 7.20 -8.08 2.33
N GLU A 191 7.24 -8.82 1.22
CA GLU A 191 8.29 -8.69 0.22
C GLU A 191 8.24 -7.30 -0.46
N LEU A 192 7.03 -6.85 -0.86
CA LEU A 192 6.85 -5.52 -1.43
C LEU A 192 7.30 -4.40 -0.47
N LEU A 193 7.07 -4.54 0.84
CA LEU A 193 7.52 -3.59 1.85
C LEU A 193 9.05 -3.45 1.89
N SER A 194 9.82 -4.50 1.60
CA SER A 194 11.28 -4.38 1.50
C SER A 194 11.72 -3.50 0.33
N HIS A 195 10.83 -3.28 -0.65
CA HIS A 195 11.02 -2.43 -1.83
C HIS A 195 10.22 -1.13 -1.78
N GLU A 196 9.66 -0.75 -0.62
CA GLU A 196 8.74 0.39 -0.49
C GLU A 196 9.28 1.73 -0.98
N ARG A 197 10.61 1.89 -1.05
CA ARG A 197 11.29 3.11 -1.52
C ARG A 197 11.64 3.08 -3.02
N ALA A 198 11.31 1.99 -3.72
CA ALA A 198 11.60 1.86 -5.15
C ALA A 198 10.85 2.92 -5.95
N PRO A 199 11.46 3.49 -6.99
CA PRO A 199 10.75 4.42 -7.87
C PRO A 199 9.60 3.70 -8.60
N ARG A 200 8.38 4.26 -8.53
CA ARG A 200 7.21 3.73 -9.27
C ARG A 200 7.50 3.56 -10.77
N ALA A 201 8.28 4.48 -11.36
CA ALA A 201 8.69 4.39 -12.76
C ALA A 201 9.55 3.16 -13.06
N LEU A 202 10.37 2.70 -12.10
CA LEU A 202 11.15 1.48 -12.23
C LEU A 202 10.22 0.27 -12.31
N ALA A 203 9.30 0.13 -11.35
CA ALA A 203 8.33 -0.96 -11.32
C ALA A 203 7.51 -1.04 -12.61
N ARG A 204 7.06 0.11 -13.13
CA ARG A 204 6.34 0.17 -14.41
C ARG A 204 7.17 -0.34 -15.59
N ARG A 205 8.45 0.01 -15.69
CA ARG A 205 9.33 -0.46 -16.76
C ARG A 205 9.61 -1.97 -16.71
N CYS A 206 9.45 -2.58 -15.55
CA CYS A 206 9.65 -4.02 -15.36
C CYS A 206 8.44 -4.87 -15.78
N SER A 207 7.29 -4.25 -16.08
CA SER A 207 6.09 -4.97 -16.56
C SER A 207 6.15 -5.19 -18.07
N GLY A 208 5.49 -6.25 -18.56
CA GLY A 208 5.27 -6.49 -19.99
C GLY A 208 4.18 -5.61 -20.61
N VAL A 209 3.49 -4.78 -19.79
CA VAL A 209 2.45 -3.88 -20.28
C VAL A 209 3.09 -2.77 -21.12
N ALA A 210 2.68 -2.66 -22.38
CA ALA A 210 3.14 -1.58 -23.25
C ALA A 210 2.79 -0.22 -22.62
N SER A 211 3.79 0.68 -22.61
CA SER A 211 3.53 2.09 -22.24
C SER A 211 2.66 2.74 -23.32
N PRO A 212 1.56 3.43 -22.95
CA PRO A 212 0.78 4.22 -23.92
C PRO A 212 1.60 5.40 -24.44
#